data_ef00211aba78292a8a63ae933ccf3651
#
_entry.id   ef00211aba78292a8a63ae933ccf3651
#
_cell.length_a   1.000
_cell.length_b   1.000
_cell.length_c   1.000
_cell.angle_alpha   90.00
_cell.angle_beta   90.00
_cell.angle_gamma   90.00
#
_symmetry.space_group_name_H-M   'P 1'
#
loop_
_entity.id
_entity.type
_entity.pdbx_description
1 polymer ?
#
loop_
_entity_poly.entity_id
_entity_poly.type
_entity_poly.pdbx_seq_one_letter_code
_entity_poly.pdbx_strand_id
1 'polypeptide(L)'
;MKKLNLNKKYQALFNSQSRYFVITGGRGSGKSFATNTFLVLLTYEKGHRILFTRYTMTSAGMSIIPEFIEKLELMGVLDQFTVNKTEIINNLTGSSIYFSGIRTSSGDQTAKLKSIQGVSTFVLDEAEELTDEESFDKIDFSIRSKLVKNRCILILNPTTKENWIYQRFFQNRGVPDGHNGTKENITYIHTTYQDNLDHLSKSFVKQIDVMKVRRPEKFKHQIEGGWLESAEGVIFKHWNIGKFNDELDSIFGMDIGFSVDPSVLVEGAIDKERKIIWLKEHYYKKGLSTTQIYELNRRYAGNNLIVMDNSEPRLLSSIKSKGLNVIPTIKKKGSILAGISLMQDHQIIIDDKSVNLIREFNNYTWKLTGAIPIDKFNHGIDASRYAIQYLLTRSVPHGSYFIK
;
A
#
# COMPACT_ATOMS: atom_id res chain seq x y z
N MET A 1 -11.25 13.71 36.55
CA MET A 1 -10.47 13.62 35.29
C MET A 1 -9.61 14.86 35.14
N LYS A 2 -8.29 14.69 35.01
CA LYS A 2 -7.37 15.79 34.75
C LYS A 2 -7.50 16.26 33.30
N LYS A 3 -7.36 17.56 33.06
CA LYS A 3 -7.44 18.14 31.72
C LYS A 3 -6.15 17.85 30.93
N LEU A 4 -6.26 17.21 29.79
CA LEU A 4 -5.16 17.05 28.80
C LEU A 4 -5.24 18.18 27.78
N ASN A 5 -4.09 18.74 27.44
CA ASN A 5 -4.00 19.76 26.39
C ASN A 5 -3.69 19.09 25.06
N LEU A 6 -4.67 19.04 24.17
CA LEU A 6 -4.52 18.53 22.81
C LEU A 6 -4.51 19.69 21.81
N ASN A 7 -3.78 19.54 20.71
CA ASN A 7 -3.84 20.52 19.62
C ASN A 7 -5.28 20.70 19.13
N LYS A 8 -5.68 21.96 18.90
CA LYS A 8 -7.05 22.34 18.51
C LYS A 8 -7.56 21.61 17.25
N LYS A 9 -6.68 21.23 16.32
CA LYS A 9 -7.05 20.47 15.13
C LYS A 9 -7.77 19.17 15.47
N TYR A 10 -7.41 18.52 16.58
CA TYR A 10 -8.05 17.26 17.01
C TYR A 10 -9.44 17.42 17.59
N GLN A 11 -9.91 18.66 17.83
CA GLN A 11 -11.32 18.89 18.19
C GLN A 11 -12.27 18.39 17.09
N ALA A 12 -11.79 18.30 15.84
CA ALA A 12 -12.54 17.75 14.74
C ALA A 12 -12.90 16.25 14.91
N LEU A 13 -12.22 15.49 15.79
CA LEU A 13 -12.59 14.10 16.14
C LEU A 13 -13.99 14.02 16.78
N PHE A 14 -14.44 15.08 17.43
CA PHE A 14 -15.76 15.16 18.05
C PHE A 14 -16.88 15.51 17.05
N ASN A 15 -16.56 15.70 15.78
CA ASN A 15 -17.58 15.97 14.75
C ASN A 15 -18.56 14.79 14.63
N SER A 16 -19.79 15.04 15.02
CA SER A 16 -20.84 14.02 15.02
C SER A 16 -21.39 13.70 13.62
N GLN A 17 -21.14 14.50 12.60
CA GLN A 17 -21.69 14.30 11.26
C GLN A 17 -20.85 13.34 10.41
N SER A 18 -19.56 13.19 10.69
CA SER A 18 -18.67 12.36 9.89
C SER A 18 -18.72 10.89 10.27
N ARG A 19 -18.73 10.01 9.28
CA ARG A 19 -18.49 8.58 9.42
C ARG A 19 -17.00 8.27 9.37
N TYR A 20 -16.27 8.92 8.48
CA TYR A 20 -14.84 8.69 8.27
C TYR A 20 -14.01 9.82 8.84
N PHE A 21 -12.91 9.45 9.49
CA PHE A 21 -11.89 10.37 9.97
C PHE A 21 -10.54 9.92 9.39
N VAL A 22 -9.92 10.77 8.59
CA VAL A 22 -8.63 10.51 7.97
C VAL A 22 -7.60 11.42 8.61
N ILE A 23 -6.75 10.82 9.45
CA ILE A 23 -5.76 11.54 10.26
C ILE A 23 -4.40 11.30 9.65
N THR A 24 -3.87 12.33 8.98
CA THR A 24 -2.56 12.30 8.33
C THR A 24 -1.56 13.18 9.06
N GLY A 25 -0.28 12.95 8.81
CA GLY A 25 0.79 13.80 9.34
C GLY A 25 2.10 13.05 9.51
N GLY A 26 3.16 13.80 9.77
CA GLY A 26 4.48 13.25 9.95
C GLY A 26 4.74 12.67 11.34
N ARG A 27 5.97 12.20 11.53
CA ARG A 27 6.46 11.74 12.83
C ARG A 27 6.52 12.89 13.83
N GLY A 28 6.16 12.60 15.09
CA GLY A 28 6.17 13.59 16.17
C GLY A 28 4.95 14.54 16.17
N SER A 29 3.96 14.35 15.29
CA SER A 29 2.79 15.24 15.18
C SER A 29 1.68 14.99 16.23
N GLY A 30 1.82 13.97 17.10
CA GLY A 30 0.86 13.69 18.18
C GLY A 30 -0.40 12.93 17.76
N LYS A 31 -0.47 12.40 16.54
CA LYS A 31 -1.66 11.69 16.00
C LYS A 31 -2.19 10.60 16.93
N SER A 32 -1.34 9.62 17.25
CA SER A 32 -1.73 8.46 18.07
C SER A 32 -2.11 8.89 19.47
N PHE A 33 -1.35 9.83 20.07
CA PHE A 33 -1.66 10.36 21.40
C PHE A 33 -3.07 10.97 21.44
N ALA A 34 -3.38 11.86 20.51
CA ALA A 34 -4.66 12.56 20.47
C ALA A 34 -5.82 11.60 20.14
N THR A 35 -5.63 10.68 19.19
CA THR A 35 -6.66 9.71 18.85
C THR A 35 -6.92 8.73 19.98
N ASN A 36 -5.88 8.20 20.64
CA ASN A 36 -6.05 7.28 21.76
C ASN A 36 -6.74 7.98 22.93
N THR A 37 -6.42 9.25 23.20
CA THR A 37 -7.14 10.08 24.19
C THR A 37 -8.61 10.24 23.83
N PHE A 38 -8.92 10.54 22.56
CA PHE A 38 -10.30 10.62 22.09
C PHE A 38 -11.06 9.29 22.27
N LEU A 39 -10.43 8.16 21.96
CA LEU A 39 -11.05 6.85 22.14
C LEU A 39 -11.35 6.53 23.60
N VAL A 40 -10.45 6.89 24.53
CA VAL A 40 -10.71 6.79 25.97
C VAL A 40 -11.93 7.65 26.35
N LEU A 41 -11.99 8.90 25.90
CA LEU A 41 -13.13 9.78 26.16
C LEU A 41 -14.43 9.21 25.61
N LEU A 42 -14.40 8.62 24.41
CA LEU A 42 -15.55 8.01 23.79
C LEU A 42 -16.14 6.85 24.63
N THR A 43 -15.32 6.14 25.41
CA THR A 43 -15.80 5.07 26.28
C THR A 43 -16.66 5.57 27.46
N TYR A 44 -16.67 6.87 27.77
CA TYR A 44 -17.57 7.42 28.77
C TYR A 44 -19.02 7.56 28.29
N GLU A 45 -19.26 7.43 27.00
CA GLU A 45 -20.59 7.27 26.42
C GLU A 45 -20.96 5.78 26.43
N LYS A 46 -22.21 5.41 26.87
CA LYS A 46 -22.67 4.03 26.87
C LYS A 46 -22.87 3.47 25.47
N GLY A 47 -22.54 2.19 25.28
CA GLY A 47 -22.83 1.44 24.07
C GLY A 47 -21.73 1.47 23.02
N HIS A 48 -20.59 2.11 23.29
CA HIS A 48 -19.46 2.07 22.38
C HIS A 48 -18.65 0.78 22.52
N ARG A 49 -18.47 0.09 21.39
CA ARG A 49 -17.52 -1.00 21.21
C ARG A 49 -16.55 -0.57 20.12
N ILE A 50 -15.30 -0.32 20.51
CA ILE A 50 -14.27 0.23 19.65
C ILE A 50 -13.33 -0.91 19.25
N LEU A 51 -13.17 -1.15 17.97
CA LEU A 51 -12.18 -2.10 17.43
C LEU A 51 -10.95 -1.32 16.98
N PHE A 52 -9.88 -1.41 17.76
CA PHE A 52 -8.58 -0.81 17.42
C PHE A 52 -7.70 -1.85 16.74
N THR A 53 -7.24 -1.54 15.53
CA THR A 53 -6.44 -2.47 14.74
C THR A 53 -5.17 -1.83 14.19
N ARG A 54 -4.15 -2.69 13.97
CA ARG A 54 -3.02 -2.50 13.04
C ARG A 54 -3.02 -3.62 12.02
N TYR A 55 -2.35 -3.42 10.90
CA TYR A 55 -2.23 -4.47 9.89
C TYR A 55 -1.61 -5.74 10.47
N THR A 56 -0.46 -5.60 11.15
CA THR A 56 0.16 -6.66 11.94
C THR A 56 0.20 -6.25 13.40
N MET A 57 -0.36 -7.07 14.28
CA MET A 57 -0.32 -6.83 15.72
C MET A 57 0.10 -8.13 16.40
N THR A 58 1.41 -8.33 16.55
CA THR A 58 1.96 -9.53 17.19
C THR A 58 1.81 -9.49 18.71
N SER A 59 1.71 -8.30 19.29
CA SER A 59 1.59 -8.13 20.74
C SER A 59 1.01 -6.77 21.11
N ALA A 60 -0.33 -6.68 21.15
CA ALA A 60 -1.03 -5.51 21.67
C ALA A 60 -0.57 -5.14 23.10
N GLY A 61 -0.29 -6.15 23.91
CA GLY A 61 0.13 -5.98 25.30
C GLY A 61 1.50 -5.31 25.49
N MET A 62 2.39 -5.39 24.49
CA MET A 62 3.74 -4.80 24.59
C MET A 62 3.86 -3.38 24.07
N SER A 63 2.97 -2.95 23.16
CA SER A 63 3.12 -1.63 22.52
C SER A 63 1.89 -0.74 22.68
N ILE A 64 0.69 -1.24 22.39
CA ILE A 64 -0.50 -0.39 22.26
C ILE A 64 -1.24 -0.24 23.58
N ILE A 65 -1.46 -1.32 24.33
CA ILE A 65 -2.13 -1.25 25.63
C ILE A 65 -1.38 -0.34 26.61
N PRO A 66 -0.04 -0.39 26.74
CA PRO A 66 0.72 0.57 27.54
C PRO A 66 0.48 2.03 27.15
N GLU A 67 0.35 2.34 25.87
CA GLU A 67 0.02 3.70 25.42
C GLU A 67 -1.35 4.16 25.92
N PHE A 68 -2.35 3.27 25.95
CA PHE A 68 -3.66 3.60 26.53
C PHE A 68 -3.61 3.75 28.05
N ILE A 69 -2.87 2.87 28.75
CA ILE A 69 -2.67 2.97 30.21
C ILE A 69 -2.06 4.32 30.57
N GLU A 70 -1.02 4.76 29.86
CA GLU A 70 -0.42 6.07 30.04
C GLU A 70 -1.46 7.21 29.98
N LYS A 71 -2.42 7.14 29.01
CA LYS A 71 -3.46 8.17 28.90
C LYS A 71 -4.43 8.10 30.08
N LEU A 72 -4.79 6.89 30.54
CA LEU A 72 -5.64 6.71 31.73
C LEU A 72 -4.97 7.27 33.00
N GLU A 73 -3.66 7.06 33.16
CA GLU A 73 -2.86 7.60 34.25
C GLU A 73 -2.75 9.12 34.18
N LEU A 74 -2.42 9.66 33.00
CA LEU A 74 -2.35 11.11 32.79
C LEU A 74 -3.69 11.80 33.08
N MET A 75 -4.81 11.16 32.74
CA MET A 75 -6.15 11.65 33.05
C MET A 75 -6.57 11.39 34.50
N GLY A 76 -5.82 10.58 35.26
CA GLY A 76 -6.13 10.20 36.63
C GLY A 76 -7.41 9.39 36.76
N VAL A 77 -7.64 8.44 35.86
CA VAL A 77 -8.88 7.64 35.78
C VAL A 77 -8.63 6.13 35.59
N LEU A 78 -7.41 5.67 35.80
CA LEU A 78 -7.04 4.26 35.60
C LEU A 78 -7.90 3.32 36.46
N ASP A 79 -8.28 3.73 37.67
CA ASP A 79 -9.15 3.01 38.61
C ASP A 79 -10.58 2.75 38.06
N GLN A 80 -10.99 3.52 37.05
CA GLN A 80 -12.31 3.38 36.43
C GLN A 80 -12.30 2.36 35.29
N PHE A 81 -11.17 1.74 35.00
CA PHE A 81 -11.01 0.84 33.87
C PHE A 81 -10.49 -0.54 34.28
N THR A 82 -11.01 -1.57 33.64
CA THR A 82 -10.45 -2.91 33.67
C THR A 82 -9.59 -3.10 32.43
N VAL A 83 -8.29 -3.43 32.61
CA VAL A 83 -7.33 -3.64 31.53
C VAL A 83 -7.00 -5.11 31.42
N ASN A 84 -7.34 -5.72 30.26
CA ASN A 84 -7.05 -7.09 29.90
C ASN A 84 -5.98 -7.14 28.79
N LYS A 85 -5.50 -8.33 28.41
CA LYS A 85 -4.49 -8.54 27.37
C LYS A 85 -4.92 -8.04 25.97
N THR A 86 -6.20 -7.96 25.70
CA THR A 86 -6.77 -7.63 24.38
C THR A 86 -7.91 -6.63 24.44
N GLU A 87 -8.23 -6.12 25.64
CA GLU A 87 -9.38 -5.25 25.82
C GLU A 87 -9.19 -4.32 27.00
N ILE A 88 -9.70 -3.09 26.87
CA ILE A 88 -9.85 -2.12 27.95
C ILE A 88 -11.33 -1.79 28.10
N ILE A 89 -11.89 -1.94 29.31
CA ILE A 89 -13.30 -1.76 29.60
C ILE A 89 -13.46 -0.60 30.56
N ASN A 90 -14.31 0.38 30.23
CA ASN A 90 -14.75 1.40 31.15
C ASN A 90 -15.82 0.84 32.09
N ASN A 91 -15.50 0.70 33.36
CA ASN A 91 -16.38 0.07 34.35
C ASN A 91 -17.66 0.88 34.66
N LEU A 92 -17.68 2.20 34.35
CA LEU A 92 -18.84 3.06 34.57
C LEU A 92 -19.90 2.90 33.49
N THR A 93 -19.50 2.57 32.25
CA THR A 93 -20.42 2.55 31.09
C THR A 93 -20.57 1.19 30.47
N GLY A 94 -19.58 0.29 30.67
CA GLY A 94 -19.45 -0.98 29.96
C GLY A 94 -18.94 -0.83 28.53
N SER A 95 -18.63 0.37 28.06
CA SER A 95 -18.02 0.59 26.75
C SER A 95 -16.57 0.13 26.75
N SER A 96 -16.06 -0.36 25.61
CA SER A 96 -14.77 -1.03 25.59
C SER A 96 -13.98 -0.80 24.29
N ILE A 97 -12.65 -0.98 24.39
CA ILE A 97 -11.70 -0.93 23.29
C ILE A 97 -11.07 -2.31 23.14
N TYR A 98 -11.32 -2.97 22.00
CA TYR A 98 -10.73 -4.26 21.62
C TYR A 98 -9.54 -4.05 20.72
N PHE A 99 -8.47 -4.80 20.94
CA PHE A 99 -7.22 -4.73 20.17
C PHE A 99 -7.03 -6.00 19.33
N SER A 100 -6.80 -5.83 18.02
CA SER A 100 -6.56 -6.96 17.11
C SER A 100 -5.69 -6.59 15.93
N GLY A 101 -4.92 -7.55 15.39
CA GLY A 101 -4.29 -7.44 14.08
C GLY A 101 -5.28 -7.83 12.97
N ILE A 102 -5.15 -7.20 11.81
CA ILE A 102 -5.89 -7.60 10.60
C ILE A 102 -5.26 -8.87 10.01
N ARG A 103 -3.93 -8.92 9.98
CA ARG A 103 -3.14 -10.09 9.55
C ARG A 103 -2.39 -10.70 10.73
N THR A 104 -2.34 -12.01 10.79
CA THR A 104 -1.51 -12.76 11.74
C THR A 104 -0.60 -13.73 11.00
N SER A 105 0.32 -14.38 11.71
CA SER A 105 1.18 -15.43 11.17
C SER A 105 0.41 -16.61 10.54
N SER A 106 -0.84 -16.82 10.94
CA SER A 106 -1.72 -17.87 10.41
C SER A 106 -2.65 -17.42 9.27
N GLY A 107 -2.56 -16.17 8.82
CA GLY A 107 -3.33 -15.63 7.70
C GLY A 107 -4.17 -14.40 8.01
N ASP A 108 -5.08 -14.06 7.08
CA ASP A 108 -6.00 -12.92 7.20
C ASP A 108 -7.12 -13.23 8.21
N GLN A 109 -7.29 -12.36 9.21
CA GLN A 109 -8.33 -12.45 10.24
C GLN A 109 -9.58 -11.61 9.95
N THR A 110 -9.74 -11.06 8.77
CA THR A 110 -10.91 -10.21 8.41
C THR A 110 -12.22 -10.91 8.72
N ALA A 111 -12.33 -12.22 8.53
CA ALA A 111 -13.52 -12.99 8.87
C ALA A 111 -13.84 -12.97 10.38
N LYS A 112 -12.82 -13.09 11.23
CA LYS A 112 -12.96 -13.04 12.69
C LYS A 112 -13.34 -11.63 13.16
N LEU A 113 -12.75 -10.59 12.57
CA LEU A 113 -13.06 -9.21 12.92
C LEU A 113 -14.51 -8.82 12.59
N LYS A 114 -15.06 -9.33 11.48
CA LYS A 114 -16.46 -9.13 11.11
C LYS A 114 -17.45 -9.78 12.09
N SER A 115 -17.04 -10.84 12.79
CA SER A 115 -17.91 -11.55 13.73
C SER A 115 -18.05 -10.85 15.08
N ILE A 116 -17.27 -9.79 15.36
CA ILE A 116 -17.41 -9.00 16.57
C ILE A 116 -18.70 -8.18 16.50
N GLN A 117 -19.72 -8.61 17.23
CA GLN A 117 -21.03 -7.96 17.19
C GLN A 117 -20.99 -6.60 17.91
N GLY A 118 -21.74 -5.63 17.37
CA GLY A 118 -22.00 -4.35 18.03
C GLY A 118 -20.83 -3.36 17.97
N VAL A 119 -19.79 -3.60 17.15
CA VAL A 119 -18.73 -2.61 16.94
C VAL A 119 -19.32 -1.35 16.35
N SER A 120 -19.04 -0.22 17.00
CA SER A 120 -19.50 1.11 16.59
C SER A 120 -18.37 1.96 16.02
N THR A 121 -17.13 1.69 16.42
CA THR A 121 -15.97 2.44 15.96
C THR A 121 -14.87 1.48 15.52
N PHE A 122 -14.44 1.61 14.27
CA PHE A 122 -13.28 0.90 13.71
C PHE A 122 -12.11 1.88 13.61
N VAL A 123 -10.98 1.52 14.17
CA VAL A 123 -9.73 2.30 14.11
C VAL A 123 -8.67 1.47 13.41
N LEU A 124 -8.12 2.01 12.36
CA LEU A 124 -6.97 1.46 11.63
C LEU A 124 -5.77 2.37 11.88
N ASP A 125 -4.91 1.97 12.81
CA ASP A 125 -3.64 2.64 13.08
C ASP A 125 -2.55 2.09 12.17
N GLU A 126 -1.62 2.95 11.75
CA GLU A 126 -0.66 2.64 10.68
C GLU A 126 -1.38 2.17 9.39
N ALA A 127 -2.45 2.91 9.03
CA ALA A 127 -3.36 2.51 7.95
C ALA A 127 -2.66 2.38 6.59
N GLU A 128 -1.51 3.02 6.40
CA GLU A 128 -0.66 2.88 5.22
C GLU A 128 -0.18 1.45 4.96
N GLU A 129 -0.11 0.62 5.99
CA GLU A 129 0.32 -0.78 5.87
C GLU A 129 -0.74 -1.68 5.24
N LEU A 130 -2.02 -1.31 5.34
CA LEU A 130 -3.12 -2.03 4.69
C LEU A 130 -3.19 -1.63 3.21
N THR A 131 -2.59 -2.43 2.34
CA THR A 131 -2.52 -2.15 0.90
C THR A 131 -3.75 -2.59 0.11
N ASP A 132 -4.64 -3.35 0.73
CA ASP A 132 -5.84 -3.92 0.12
C ASP A 132 -7.10 -3.19 0.60
N GLU A 133 -7.71 -2.39 -0.29
CA GLU A 133 -8.95 -1.66 -0.02
C GLU A 133 -10.13 -2.60 0.25
N GLU A 134 -10.18 -3.76 -0.41
CA GLU A 134 -11.26 -4.73 -0.20
C GLU A 134 -11.31 -5.25 1.23
N SER A 135 -10.14 -5.43 1.86
CA SER A 135 -10.06 -5.82 3.27
C SER A 135 -10.60 -4.72 4.20
N PHE A 136 -10.34 -3.45 3.89
CA PHE A 136 -10.95 -2.33 4.61
C PHE A 136 -12.48 -2.33 4.45
N ASP A 137 -12.98 -2.45 3.24
CA ASP A 137 -14.44 -2.45 2.96
C ASP A 137 -15.15 -3.58 3.69
N LYS A 138 -14.56 -4.77 3.71
CA LYS A 138 -15.11 -5.93 4.45
C LYS A 138 -15.31 -5.64 5.94
N ILE A 139 -14.41 -4.87 6.56
CA ILE A 139 -14.55 -4.48 7.98
C ILE A 139 -15.52 -3.31 8.11
N ASP A 140 -15.42 -2.28 7.27
CA ASP A 140 -16.27 -1.09 7.30
C ASP A 140 -17.77 -1.45 7.21
N PHE A 141 -18.16 -2.36 6.32
CA PHE A 141 -19.54 -2.86 6.24
C PHE A 141 -20.02 -3.57 7.50
N SER A 142 -19.11 -3.99 8.38
CA SER A 142 -19.45 -4.61 9.66
C SER A 142 -19.70 -3.59 10.76
N ILE A 143 -19.31 -2.32 10.57
CA ILE A 143 -19.50 -1.23 11.53
C ILE A 143 -20.91 -0.64 11.35
N ARG A 144 -21.86 -1.20 12.07
CA ARG A 144 -23.29 -0.92 11.91
C ARG A 144 -24.07 -1.00 13.23
N SER A 145 -23.52 -0.45 14.31
CA SER A 145 -24.24 -0.32 15.58
C SER A 145 -25.54 0.49 15.38
N LYS A 146 -26.62 0.07 16.06
CA LYS A 146 -27.88 0.82 16.12
C LYS A 146 -27.99 1.69 17.38
N LEU A 147 -27.06 1.51 18.34
CA LEU A 147 -27.11 2.13 19.65
C LEU A 147 -26.41 3.49 19.68
N VAL A 148 -25.29 3.60 18.96
CA VAL A 148 -24.43 4.77 18.95
C VAL A 148 -23.93 5.03 17.54
N LYS A 149 -23.31 6.18 17.33
CA LYS A 149 -22.77 6.58 16.04
C LYS A 149 -21.65 5.65 15.57
N ASN A 150 -21.70 5.29 14.29
CA ASN A 150 -20.69 4.49 13.62
C ASN A 150 -19.56 5.37 13.06
N ARG A 151 -18.31 4.97 13.33
CA ARG A 151 -17.09 5.71 12.89
C ARG A 151 -16.03 4.76 12.35
N CYS A 152 -15.31 5.21 11.33
CA CYS A 152 -14.09 4.60 10.83
C CYS A 152 -12.98 5.64 10.91
N ILE A 153 -11.91 5.37 11.67
CA ILE A 153 -10.80 6.27 11.90
C ILE A 153 -9.55 5.65 11.31
N LEU A 154 -8.94 6.32 10.33
CA LEU A 154 -7.67 5.93 9.72
C LEU A 154 -6.58 6.87 10.20
N ILE A 155 -5.54 6.33 10.82
CA ILE A 155 -4.38 7.07 11.30
C ILE A 155 -3.20 6.61 10.47
N LEU A 156 -2.54 7.53 9.76
CA LEU A 156 -1.45 7.15 8.87
C LEU A 156 -0.36 8.22 8.75
N ASN A 157 0.83 7.75 8.44
CA ASN A 157 1.86 8.56 7.82
C ASN A 157 1.67 8.39 6.30
N PRO A 158 1.42 9.47 5.53
CA PRO A 158 1.24 9.35 4.10
C PRO A 158 2.39 8.59 3.42
N THR A 159 2.07 7.75 2.45
CA THR A 159 3.04 7.01 1.62
C THR A 159 3.04 7.57 0.20
N THR A 160 2.82 6.73 -0.80
CA THR A 160 2.71 7.16 -2.19
C THR A 160 1.27 7.44 -2.58
N LYS A 161 1.06 8.28 -3.57
CA LYS A 161 -0.27 8.65 -4.08
C LYS A 161 -1.03 7.49 -4.73
N GLU A 162 -0.36 6.38 -5.07
CA GLU A 162 -1.00 5.14 -5.51
C GLU A 162 -1.67 4.35 -4.38
N ASN A 163 -1.43 4.70 -3.12
CA ASN A 163 -2.11 4.07 -2.01
C ASN A 163 -3.62 4.32 -2.12
N TRP A 164 -4.43 3.26 -1.92
CA TRP A 164 -5.89 3.31 -2.04
C TRP A 164 -6.52 4.38 -1.12
N ILE A 165 -5.90 4.69 0.04
CA ILE A 165 -6.38 5.74 0.95
C ILE A 165 -6.29 7.11 0.26
N TYR A 166 -5.16 7.39 -0.44
CA TYR A 166 -5.03 8.63 -1.20
C TYR A 166 -6.06 8.69 -2.32
N GLN A 167 -6.18 7.63 -3.10
CA GLN A 167 -7.13 7.58 -4.21
C GLN A 167 -8.56 7.80 -3.73
N ARG A 168 -9.01 7.04 -2.73
CA ARG A 168 -10.39 7.06 -2.21
C ARG A 168 -10.74 8.37 -1.51
N PHE A 169 -9.86 8.83 -0.63
CA PHE A 169 -10.18 9.94 0.28
C PHE A 169 -9.68 11.30 -0.19
N PHE A 170 -8.69 11.35 -1.05
CA PHE A 170 -8.11 12.61 -1.53
C PHE A 170 -8.37 12.81 -3.02
N GLN A 171 -7.78 12.02 -3.90
CA GLN A 171 -7.82 12.24 -5.35
C GLN A 171 -9.23 12.21 -5.91
N ASN A 172 -9.99 11.14 -5.67
CA ASN A 172 -11.35 10.98 -6.20
C ASN A 172 -12.34 12.01 -5.64
N ARG A 173 -11.95 12.73 -4.59
CA ARG A 173 -12.77 13.77 -3.95
C ARG A 173 -12.24 15.18 -4.16
N GLY A 174 -11.13 15.33 -4.87
CA GLY A 174 -10.49 16.63 -5.10
C GLY A 174 -10.12 17.32 -3.79
N VAL A 175 -9.57 16.58 -2.83
CA VAL A 175 -9.07 17.10 -1.55
C VAL A 175 -7.56 17.21 -1.64
N PRO A 176 -6.98 18.40 -1.38
CA PRO A 176 -5.53 18.59 -1.45
C PRO A 176 -4.79 17.93 -0.28
N ASP A 177 -3.50 17.69 -0.48
CA ASP A 177 -2.60 17.25 0.58
C ASP A 177 -2.60 18.25 1.75
N GLY A 178 -2.50 17.74 2.99
CA GLY A 178 -2.46 18.59 4.18
C GLY A 178 -3.80 19.25 4.56
N HIS A 179 -4.89 18.85 3.94
CA HIS A 179 -6.22 19.41 4.23
C HIS A 179 -6.66 19.19 5.68
N ASN A 180 -7.25 20.23 6.27
CA ASN A 180 -7.96 20.17 7.55
C ASN A 180 -9.38 20.69 7.36
N GLY A 181 -10.37 19.88 7.72
CA GLY A 181 -11.77 20.24 7.59
C GLY A 181 -12.66 19.04 7.31
N THR A 182 -13.94 19.31 7.01
CA THR A 182 -14.92 18.26 6.71
C THR A 182 -15.42 18.45 5.28
N LYS A 183 -15.42 17.37 4.50
CA LYS A 183 -16.04 17.30 3.19
C LYS A 183 -16.96 16.08 3.14
N GLU A 184 -18.23 16.29 2.81
CA GLU A 184 -19.26 15.24 2.87
C GLU A 184 -19.34 14.60 4.27
N ASN A 185 -19.17 13.28 4.36
CA ASN A 185 -19.16 12.51 5.59
C ASN A 185 -17.75 12.16 6.09
N ILE A 186 -16.73 12.90 5.66
CA ILE A 186 -15.31 12.67 5.98
C ILE A 186 -14.74 13.91 6.68
N THR A 187 -14.13 13.70 7.84
CA THR A 187 -13.31 14.70 8.52
C THR A 187 -11.84 14.39 8.28
N TYR A 188 -11.10 15.37 7.79
CA TYR A 188 -9.67 15.33 7.54
C TYR A 188 -8.95 16.10 8.65
N ILE A 189 -7.92 15.49 9.20
CA ILE A 189 -7.05 16.11 10.21
C ILE A 189 -5.62 15.87 9.76
N HIS A 190 -4.92 16.97 9.45
CA HIS A 190 -3.50 16.92 9.12
C HIS A 190 -2.69 17.69 10.15
N THR A 191 -1.71 17.03 10.75
CA THR A 191 -0.84 17.61 11.78
C THR A 191 0.62 17.33 11.46
N THR A 192 1.49 18.26 11.86
CA THR A 192 2.93 18.16 11.74
C THR A 192 3.60 18.21 13.10
N TYR A 193 4.90 18.06 13.19
CA TYR A 193 5.65 18.22 14.42
C TYR A 193 5.46 19.61 15.05
N GLN A 194 5.18 20.64 14.26
CA GLN A 194 4.93 22.01 14.73
C GLN A 194 3.66 22.08 15.60
N ASP A 195 2.67 21.26 15.31
CA ASP A 195 1.44 21.16 16.09
C ASP A 195 1.64 20.50 17.46
N ASN A 196 2.85 19.94 17.71
CA ASN A 196 3.17 19.18 18.92
C ASN A 196 4.52 19.57 19.56
N LEU A 197 5.08 20.74 19.21
CA LEU A 197 6.42 21.17 19.62
C LEU A 197 6.64 21.11 21.14
N ASP A 198 5.65 21.50 21.92
CA ASP A 198 5.73 21.56 23.39
C ASP A 198 5.93 20.18 24.03
N HIS A 199 5.64 19.10 23.30
CA HIS A 199 5.77 17.73 23.76
C HIS A 199 6.94 16.97 23.12
N LEU A 200 7.76 17.65 22.29
CA LEU A 200 8.91 17.05 21.65
C LEU A 200 10.21 17.37 22.40
N SER A 201 11.10 16.40 22.48
CA SER A 201 12.42 16.64 23.06
C SER A 201 13.25 17.59 22.19
N LYS A 202 14.06 18.44 22.83
CA LYS A 202 14.98 19.36 22.13
C LYS A 202 15.92 18.63 21.17
N SER A 203 16.34 17.42 21.52
CA SER A 203 17.21 16.59 20.65
C SER A 203 16.48 16.15 19.38
N PHE A 204 15.20 15.78 19.48
CA PHE A 204 14.40 15.39 18.33
C PHE A 204 14.14 16.58 17.39
N VAL A 205 13.80 17.75 17.96
CA VAL A 205 13.63 18.99 17.15
C VAL A 205 14.92 19.33 16.40
N LYS A 206 16.08 19.22 17.08
CA LYS A 206 17.38 19.45 16.42
C LYS A 206 17.66 18.46 15.28
N GLN A 207 17.25 17.21 15.41
CA GLN A 207 17.35 16.23 14.31
C GLN A 207 16.43 16.62 13.12
N ILE A 208 15.25 17.14 13.38
CA ILE A 208 14.33 17.65 12.36
C ILE A 208 14.97 18.82 11.60
N ASP A 209 15.57 19.78 12.30
CA ASP A 209 16.22 20.94 11.68
C ASP A 209 17.37 20.50 10.75
N VAL A 210 18.18 19.54 11.19
CA VAL A 210 19.24 18.96 10.34
C VAL A 210 18.67 18.26 9.12
N MET A 211 17.56 17.50 9.29
CA MET A 211 16.89 16.81 8.18
C MET A 211 16.32 17.82 7.17
N LYS A 212 15.69 18.90 7.64
CA LYS A 212 15.14 19.96 6.81
C LYS A 212 16.15 20.56 5.85
N VAL A 213 17.39 20.78 6.33
CA VAL A 213 18.48 21.34 5.51
C VAL A 213 19.12 20.29 4.59
N ARG A 214 19.44 19.11 5.14
CA ARG A 214 20.22 18.11 4.41
C ARG A 214 19.40 17.20 3.50
N ARG A 215 18.09 17.01 3.81
CA ARG A 215 17.21 16.07 3.10
C ARG A 215 15.78 16.65 3.01
N PRO A 216 15.55 17.74 2.27
CA PRO A 216 14.29 18.47 2.25
C PRO A 216 13.11 17.61 1.79
N GLU A 217 13.27 16.75 0.79
CA GLU A 217 12.20 15.84 0.33
C GLU A 217 11.81 14.83 1.44
N LYS A 218 12.81 14.29 2.12
CA LYS A 218 12.56 13.38 3.24
C LYS A 218 11.89 14.08 4.43
N PHE A 219 12.29 15.31 4.71
CA PHE A 219 11.65 16.15 5.70
C PHE A 219 10.17 16.40 5.36
N LYS A 220 9.89 16.83 4.12
CA LYS A 220 8.52 17.05 3.64
C LYS A 220 7.65 15.81 3.79
N HIS A 221 8.18 14.64 3.43
CA HIS A 221 7.46 13.38 3.54
C HIS A 221 7.32 12.92 5.00
N GLN A 222 8.42 12.67 5.71
CA GLN A 222 8.41 11.96 6.99
C GLN A 222 8.02 12.84 8.19
N ILE A 223 8.27 14.16 8.11
CA ILE A 223 8.05 15.10 9.20
C ILE A 223 6.82 15.96 8.96
N GLU A 224 6.62 16.46 7.76
CA GLU A 224 5.43 17.23 7.43
C GLU A 224 4.25 16.34 6.98
N GLY A 225 4.49 15.05 6.68
CA GLY A 225 3.43 14.11 6.31
C GLY A 225 2.89 14.34 4.89
N GLY A 226 3.76 14.73 3.95
CA GLY A 226 3.43 14.87 2.55
C GLY A 226 3.34 13.51 1.83
N TRP A 227 2.41 13.39 0.90
CA TRP A 227 2.32 12.24 0.01
C TRP A 227 3.45 12.26 -1.03
N LEU A 228 3.96 11.10 -1.39
CA LEU A 228 5.02 10.93 -2.39
C LEU A 228 4.42 10.56 -3.75
N GLU A 229 5.03 11.08 -4.83
CA GLU A 229 4.74 10.62 -6.19
C GLU A 229 5.28 9.19 -6.41
N SER A 230 6.42 8.85 -5.80
CA SER A 230 7.01 7.52 -5.83
C SER A 230 7.71 7.19 -4.51
N ALA A 231 7.89 5.90 -4.19
CA ALA A 231 8.56 5.48 -2.96
C ALA A 231 10.04 5.92 -2.92
N GLU A 232 10.56 6.17 -1.72
CA GLU A 232 12.00 6.45 -1.55
C GLU A 232 12.84 5.22 -1.96
N GLY A 233 13.88 5.45 -2.78
CA GLY A 233 14.79 4.37 -3.20
C GLY A 233 14.21 3.44 -4.27
N VAL A 234 13.28 3.90 -5.09
CA VAL A 234 12.78 3.14 -6.25
C VAL A 234 13.92 2.71 -7.16
N ILE A 235 13.78 1.51 -7.70
CA ILE A 235 14.77 0.91 -8.59
C ILE A 235 14.80 1.62 -9.94
N PHE A 236 13.64 1.89 -10.52
CA PHE A 236 13.52 2.56 -11.82
C PHE A 236 13.21 4.05 -11.63
N LYS A 237 14.11 4.92 -12.05
CA LYS A 237 14.00 6.39 -11.88
C LYS A 237 13.71 7.12 -13.19
N HIS A 238 14.10 6.52 -14.33
CA HIS A 238 14.02 7.13 -15.65
C HIS A 238 12.93 6.48 -16.48
N TRP A 239 11.68 6.81 -16.18
CA TRP A 239 10.52 6.37 -16.95
C TRP A 239 9.46 7.45 -17.03
N ASN A 240 8.60 7.39 -18.04
CA ASN A 240 7.54 8.34 -18.29
C ASN A 240 6.24 7.60 -18.67
N ILE A 241 5.09 8.24 -18.44
CA ILE A 241 3.81 7.80 -18.97
C ILE A 241 3.69 8.31 -20.41
N GLY A 242 3.28 7.43 -21.33
CA GLY A 242 3.08 7.77 -22.73
C GLY A 242 2.18 6.77 -23.43
N LYS A 243 2.09 6.86 -24.75
CA LYS A 243 1.41 5.84 -25.57
C LYS A 243 2.39 4.76 -25.95
N PHE A 244 1.92 3.51 -25.96
CA PHE A 244 2.70 2.40 -26.49
C PHE A 244 2.97 2.63 -27.98
N ASN A 245 4.15 2.24 -28.46
CA ASN A 245 4.51 2.36 -29.87
C ASN A 245 4.18 1.06 -30.59
N ASP A 246 3.00 1.01 -31.21
CA ASP A 246 2.49 -0.15 -31.94
C ASP A 246 3.21 -0.38 -33.29
N GLU A 247 4.14 0.53 -33.72
CA GLU A 247 4.92 0.36 -34.97
C GLU A 247 6.15 -0.54 -34.77
N LEU A 248 6.55 -0.80 -33.53
CA LEU A 248 7.68 -1.65 -33.22
C LEU A 248 7.28 -3.12 -33.05
N ASP A 249 8.20 -4.01 -33.41
CA ASP A 249 8.05 -5.42 -33.06
C ASP A 249 7.97 -5.60 -31.56
N SER A 250 6.90 -6.23 -31.10
CA SER A 250 6.64 -6.47 -29.70
C SER A 250 6.55 -7.95 -29.36
N ILE A 251 6.84 -8.28 -28.12
CA ILE A 251 6.59 -9.58 -27.52
C ILE A 251 5.94 -9.43 -26.14
N PHE A 252 5.44 -10.51 -25.62
CA PHE A 252 4.77 -10.52 -24.34
C PHE A 252 5.64 -11.19 -23.28
N GLY A 253 5.62 -10.61 -22.07
CA GLY A 253 6.12 -11.26 -20.88
C GLY A 253 4.97 -11.59 -19.94
N MET A 254 5.03 -12.73 -19.30
CA MET A 254 3.99 -13.16 -18.39
C MET A 254 4.59 -13.62 -17.06
N ASP A 255 4.13 -13.01 -15.97
CA ASP A 255 4.33 -13.49 -14.61
C ASP A 255 3.07 -14.20 -14.12
N ILE A 256 3.25 -15.40 -13.54
CA ILE A 256 2.15 -16.26 -13.11
C ILE A 256 1.97 -16.15 -11.63
N GLY A 257 0.82 -15.62 -11.20
CA GLY A 257 0.38 -15.67 -9.81
C GLY A 257 -0.49 -16.88 -9.52
N PHE A 258 -0.25 -17.51 -8.38
CA PHE A 258 -1.12 -18.56 -7.86
C PHE A 258 -2.16 -17.97 -6.93
N SER A 259 -3.05 -18.40 -6.34
CA SER A 259 -4.20 -17.96 -5.53
C SER A 259 -4.18 -16.52 -4.98
N VAL A 260 -3.07 -16.02 -4.47
CA VAL A 260 -2.95 -14.71 -3.79
C VAL A 260 -2.28 -13.67 -4.67
N ASP A 261 -1.30 -14.09 -5.47
CA ASP A 261 -0.55 -13.22 -6.35
C ASP A 261 -1.26 -13.06 -7.71
N PRO A 262 -1.15 -11.92 -8.36
CA PRO A 262 -1.76 -11.70 -9.66
C PRO A 262 -0.99 -12.40 -10.77
N SER A 263 -1.72 -12.90 -11.76
CA SER A 263 -1.13 -13.21 -13.07
C SER A 263 -1.15 -11.96 -13.92
N VAL A 264 -0.01 -11.64 -14.55
CA VAL A 264 0.20 -10.38 -15.26
C VAL A 264 0.73 -10.65 -16.66
N LEU A 265 0.15 -10.00 -17.66
CA LEU A 265 0.63 -9.99 -19.03
C LEU A 265 1.03 -8.58 -19.43
N VAL A 266 2.29 -8.42 -19.82
CA VAL A 266 2.84 -7.14 -20.29
C VAL A 266 3.38 -7.32 -21.71
N GLU A 267 3.02 -6.43 -22.61
CA GLU A 267 3.61 -6.28 -23.92
C GLU A 267 4.82 -5.36 -23.82
N GLY A 268 5.93 -5.76 -24.42
CA GLY A 268 7.17 -5.01 -24.43
C GLY A 268 7.72 -4.85 -25.84
N ALA A 269 8.10 -3.64 -26.20
CA ALA A 269 8.81 -3.29 -27.43
C ALA A 269 10.06 -2.48 -27.10
N ILE A 270 11.06 -2.48 -28.00
CA ILE A 270 12.32 -1.80 -27.79
C ILE A 270 12.85 -1.18 -29.08
N ASP A 271 13.24 0.10 -28.99
CA ASP A 271 14.11 0.76 -29.96
C ASP A 271 15.54 0.70 -29.41
N LYS A 272 16.35 -0.18 -30.00
CA LYS A 272 17.74 -0.41 -29.57
C LYS A 272 18.67 0.77 -29.90
N GLU A 273 18.37 1.52 -30.97
CA GLU A 273 19.19 2.68 -31.38
C GLU A 273 18.98 3.86 -30.45
N ARG A 274 17.71 4.14 -30.12
CA ARG A 274 17.34 5.23 -29.22
C ARG A 274 17.40 4.84 -27.75
N LYS A 275 17.60 3.56 -27.43
CA LYS A 275 17.56 3.00 -26.08
C LYS A 275 16.24 3.32 -25.35
N ILE A 276 15.12 3.07 -26.02
CA ILE A 276 13.79 3.29 -25.44
C ILE A 276 13.06 1.97 -25.38
N ILE A 277 12.44 1.70 -24.23
CA ILE A 277 11.56 0.56 -23.96
C ILE A 277 10.14 1.08 -23.84
N TRP A 278 9.19 0.44 -24.50
CA TRP A 278 7.75 0.65 -24.32
C TRP A 278 7.15 -0.56 -23.63
N LEU A 279 6.29 -0.31 -22.62
CA LEU A 279 5.62 -1.33 -21.84
C LEU A 279 4.12 -1.04 -21.80
N LYS A 280 3.30 -2.08 -21.96
CA LYS A 280 1.83 -2.01 -21.92
C LYS A 280 1.26 -3.20 -21.16
N GLU A 281 0.55 -2.92 -20.05
CA GLU A 281 -0.17 -3.92 -19.29
C GLU A 281 -1.48 -4.29 -20.00
N HIS A 282 -1.69 -5.56 -20.25
CA HIS A 282 -2.94 -6.06 -20.83
C HIS A 282 -3.90 -6.60 -19.79
N TYR A 283 -3.39 -7.27 -18.76
CA TYR A 283 -4.14 -7.63 -17.58
C TYR A 283 -3.24 -7.83 -16.36
N TYR A 284 -3.85 -7.62 -15.20
CA TYR A 284 -3.29 -7.81 -13.88
C TYR A 284 -4.39 -8.38 -12.99
N LYS A 285 -4.47 -9.72 -12.85
CA LYS A 285 -5.62 -10.40 -12.24
C LYS A 285 -5.21 -11.53 -11.32
N LYS A 286 -5.91 -11.65 -10.18
CA LYS A 286 -5.74 -12.74 -9.22
C LYS A 286 -6.71 -13.88 -9.47
N GLY A 287 -6.34 -15.09 -9.03
CA GLY A 287 -7.22 -16.24 -8.97
C GLY A 287 -7.69 -16.75 -10.34
N LEU A 288 -6.89 -16.57 -11.38
CA LEU A 288 -7.23 -17.06 -12.72
C LEU A 288 -7.03 -18.59 -12.81
N SER A 289 -8.01 -19.28 -13.39
CA SER A 289 -7.86 -20.67 -13.80
C SER A 289 -6.99 -20.79 -15.07
N THR A 290 -6.41 -21.97 -15.31
CA THR A 290 -5.64 -22.28 -16.54
C THR A 290 -6.37 -21.92 -17.82
N THR A 291 -7.68 -22.16 -17.86
CA THR A 291 -8.52 -21.84 -19.02
C THR A 291 -8.64 -20.31 -19.20
N GLN A 292 -8.89 -19.57 -18.14
CA GLN A 292 -8.95 -18.11 -18.20
C GLN A 292 -7.63 -17.49 -18.62
N ILE A 293 -6.50 -18.01 -18.10
CA ILE A 293 -5.16 -17.58 -18.53
C ILE A 293 -4.97 -17.81 -20.03
N TYR A 294 -5.34 -19.01 -20.53
CA TYR A 294 -5.27 -19.31 -21.95
C TYR A 294 -6.12 -18.35 -22.80
N GLU A 295 -7.38 -18.12 -22.42
CA GLU A 295 -8.30 -17.24 -23.15
C GLU A 295 -7.82 -15.79 -23.19
N LEU A 296 -7.33 -15.27 -22.06
CA LEU A 296 -6.78 -13.91 -21.98
C LEU A 296 -5.52 -13.78 -22.85
N ASN A 297 -4.59 -14.74 -22.76
CA ASN A 297 -3.37 -14.71 -23.57
C ASN A 297 -3.70 -14.82 -25.06
N ARG A 298 -4.65 -15.69 -25.45
CA ARG A 298 -5.09 -15.81 -26.83
C ARG A 298 -5.72 -14.52 -27.33
N ARG A 299 -6.48 -13.85 -26.50
CA ARG A 299 -7.14 -12.58 -26.84
C ARG A 299 -6.14 -11.46 -27.06
N TYR A 300 -5.14 -11.31 -26.18
CA TYR A 300 -4.24 -10.16 -26.19
C TYR A 300 -2.96 -10.39 -26.99
N ALA A 301 -2.35 -11.55 -26.86
CA ALA A 301 -1.10 -11.86 -27.55
C ALA A 301 -1.32 -12.53 -28.92
N GLY A 302 -2.47 -13.18 -29.14
CA GLY A 302 -2.76 -13.87 -30.40
C GLY A 302 -1.74 -14.96 -30.69
N ASN A 303 -0.96 -14.80 -31.78
CA ASN A 303 0.13 -15.68 -32.17
C ASN A 303 1.52 -15.15 -31.76
N ASN A 304 1.59 -13.96 -31.15
CA ASN A 304 2.85 -13.37 -30.73
C ASN A 304 3.51 -14.21 -29.65
N LEU A 305 4.83 -14.06 -29.53
CA LEU A 305 5.61 -14.78 -28.54
C LEU A 305 5.31 -14.27 -27.13
N ILE A 306 5.09 -15.21 -26.22
CA ILE A 306 4.97 -14.96 -24.77
C ILE A 306 6.15 -15.61 -24.06
N VAL A 307 6.97 -14.81 -23.37
CA VAL A 307 8.02 -15.30 -22.47
C VAL A 307 7.41 -15.42 -21.08
N MET A 308 7.25 -16.64 -20.60
CA MET A 308 6.46 -16.95 -19.42
C MET A 308 7.33 -17.41 -18.27
N ASP A 309 6.93 -17.07 -17.03
CA ASP A 309 7.57 -17.61 -15.85
C ASP A 309 7.57 -19.15 -15.85
N ASN A 310 8.67 -19.74 -15.41
CA ASN A 310 8.87 -21.19 -15.38
C ASN A 310 8.57 -21.81 -14.01
N SER A 311 7.94 -21.10 -13.09
CA SER A 311 7.54 -21.63 -11.79
C SER A 311 6.46 -22.72 -11.89
N GLU A 312 5.64 -22.68 -12.97
CA GLU A 312 4.53 -23.59 -13.24
C GLU A 312 4.69 -24.35 -14.58
N PRO A 313 5.59 -25.33 -14.68
CA PRO A 313 5.87 -26.04 -15.94
C PRO A 313 4.65 -26.75 -16.54
N ARG A 314 3.74 -27.24 -15.67
CA ARG A 314 2.49 -27.89 -16.11
C ARG A 314 1.55 -26.93 -16.82
N LEU A 315 1.39 -25.72 -16.28
CA LEU A 315 0.59 -24.65 -16.88
C LEU A 315 1.17 -24.25 -18.23
N LEU A 316 2.48 -24.01 -18.29
CA LEU A 316 3.18 -23.68 -19.54
C LEU A 316 2.96 -24.76 -20.61
N SER A 317 3.14 -26.04 -20.26
CA SER A 317 2.89 -27.17 -21.16
C SER A 317 1.44 -27.22 -21.63
N SER A 318 0.47 -27.03 -20.74
CA SER A 318 -0.96 -27.01 -21.05
C SER A 318 -1.34 -25.88 -22.00
N ILE A 319 -0.80 -24.67 -21.80
CA ILE A 319 -1.06 -23.52 -22.66
C ILE A 319 -0.42 -23.72 -24.05
N LYS A 320 0.79 -24.23 -24.08
CA LYS A 320 1.52 -24.55 -25.33
C LYS A 320 0.81 -25.61 -26.15
N SER A 321 0.30 -26.68 -25.53
CA SER A 321 -0.45 -27.73 -26.22
C SER A 321 -1.76 -27.24 -26.84
N LYS A 322 -2.34 -26.13 -26.32
CA LYS A 322 -3.50 -25.45 -26.89
C LYS A 322 -3.16 -24.47 -28.02
N GLY A 323 -1.89 -24.41 -28.46
CA GLY A 323 -1.45 -23.64 -29.62
C GLY A 323 -1.02 -22.19 -29.33
N LEU A 324 -0.79 -21.81 -28.10
CA LEU A 324 -0.15 -20.52 -27.83
C LEU A 324 1.37 -20.61 -28.03
N ASN A 325 1.94 -19.53 -28.57
CA ASN A 325 3.38 -19.41 -28.80
C ASN A 325 4.07 -18.98 -27.50
N VAL A 326 4.35 -19.93 -26.63
CA VAL A 326 4.93 -19.67 -25.28
C VAL A 326 6.29 -20.36 -25.14
N ILE A 327 7.22 -19.66 -24.50
CA ILE A 327 8.52 -20.19 -24.09
C ILE A 327 8.79 -19.87 -22.62
N PRO A 328 9.51 -20.73 -21.89
CA PRO A 328 9.88 -20.44 -20.51
C PRO A 328 10.95 -19.35 -20.45
N THR A 329 10.89 -18.51 -19.42
CA THR A 329 12.01 -17.62 -19.06
C THR A 329 13.18 -18.43 -18.51
N ILE A 330 14.41 -17.95 -18.74
CA ILE A 330 15.62 -18.59 -18.22
C ILE A 330 15.99 -17.94 -16.89
N LYS A 331 15.73 -18.64 -15.80
CA LYS A 331 16.12 -18.20 -14.43
C LYS A 331 17.51 -18.72 -14.07
N LYS A 332 18.52 -17.84 -14.09
CA LYS A 332 19.87 -18.10 -13.58
C LYS A 332 20.11 -17.27 -12.33
N LYS A 333 21.05 -17.69 -11.48
CA LYS A 333 21.48 -16.88 -10.31
C LYS A 333 21.89 -15.48 -10.81
N GLY A 334 21.31 -14.44 -10.23
CA GLY A 334 21.56 -13.05 -10.63
C GLY A 334 20.74 -12.53 -11.82
N SER A 335 19.86 -13.35 -12.43
CA SER A 335 19.05 -12.93 -13.59
C SER A 335 18.12 -11.75 -13.31
N ILE A 336 17.65 -11.61 -12.05
CA ILE A 336 16.82 -10.47 -11.64
C ILE A 336 17.62 -9.18 -11.72
N LEU A 337 18.79 -9.15 -11.10
CA LEU A 337 19.67 -7.95 -11.10
C LEU A 337 20.14 -7.61 -12.51
N ALA A 338 20.53 -8.61 -13.30
CA ALA A 338 20.93 -8.41 -14.69
C ALA A 338 19.78 -7.81 -15.52
N GLY A 339 18.56 -8.31 -15.36
CA GLY A 339 17.39 -7.79 -16.06
C GLY A 339 17.01 -6.37 -15.63
N ILE A 340 17.11 -6.08 -14.34
CA ILE A 340 16.92 -4.71 -13.82
C ILE A 340 17.94 -3.77 -14.44
N SER A 341 19.23 -4.13 -14.43
CA SER A 341 20.29 -3.30 -15.01
C SER A 341 20.08 -3.05 -16.50
N LEU A 342 19.72 -4.09 -17.25
CA LEU A 342 19.40 -3.94 -18.69
C LEU A 342 18.25 -2.95 -18.94
N MET A 343 17.21 -2.99 -18.11
CA MET A 343 16.09 -2.05 -18.23
C MET A 343 16.49 -0.63 -17.78
N GLN A 344 17.33 -0.48 -16.76
CA GLN A 344 17.82 0.82 -16.28
C GLN A 344 18.71 1.55 -17.29
N ASP A 345 19.35 0.82 -18.20
CA ASP A 345 20.17 1.39 -19.28
C ASP A 345 19.33 2.05 -20.39
N HIS A 346 18.02 2.01 -20.29
CA HIS A 346 17.06 2.51 -21.26
C HIS A 346 16.10 3.52 -20.63
N GLN A 347 15.59 4.45 -21.44
CA GLN A 347 14.40 5.21 -21.08
C GLN A 347 13.19 4.29 -21.21
N ILE A 348 12.32 4.27 -20.20
CA ILE A 348 11.13 3.44 -20.21
C ILE A 348 9.89 4.32 -20.38
N ILE A 349 9.02 3.94 -21.30
CA ILE A 349 7.71 4.56 -21.53
C ILE A 349 6.65 3.52 -21.18
N ILE A 350 5.76 3.85 -20.25
CA ILE A 350 4.67 2.98 -19.81
C ILE A 350 3.37 3.55 -20.35
N ASP A 351 2.57 2.68 -20.99
CA ASP A 351 1.26 3.07 -21.52
C ASP A 351 0.34 3.62 -20.41
N ASP A 352 -0.36 4.70 -20.70
CA ASP A 352 -1.17 5.45 -19.74
C ASP A 352 -2.32 4.65 -19.10
N LYS A 353 -2.70 3.53 -19.70
CA LYS A 353 -3.73 2.62 -19.18
C LYS A 353 -3.15 1.51 -18.29
N SER A 354 -1.83 1.41 -18.18
CA SER A 354 -1.11 0.39 -17.43
C SER A 354 -1.02 0.73 -15.93
N VAL A 355 -2.17 0.90 -15.29
CA VAL A 355 -2.29 1.45 -13.92
C VAL A 355 -1.51 0.64 -12.88
N ASN A 356 -1.56 -0.70 -12.94
CA ASN A 356 -0.85 -1.52 -11.98
C ASN A 356 0.65 -1.51 -12.24
N LEU A 357 1.08 -1.51 -13.49
CA LEU A 357 2.49 -1.41 -13.85
C LEU A 357 3.08 -0.07 -13.41
N ILE A 358 2.38 1.05 -13.63
CA ILE A 358 2.76 2.38 -13.14
C ILE A 358 2.91 2.36 -11.61
N ARG A 359 1.95 1.75 -10.90
CA ARG A 359 2.01 1.58 -9.45
C ARG A 359 3.26 0.80 -9.02
N GLU A 360 3.61 -0.28 -9.72
CA GLU A 360 4.80 -1.06 -9.38
C GLU A 360 6.08 -0.26 -9.62
N PHE A 361 6.21 0.43 -10.73
CA PHE A 361 7.39 1.28 -11.01
C PHE A 361 7.59 2.39 -9.98
N ASN A 362 6.52 2.92 -9.41
CA ASN A 362 6.57 3.92 -8.34
C ASN A 362 6.92 3.33 -6.96
N ASN A 363 6.81 2.02 -6.76
CA ASN A 363 6.94 1.41 -5.44
C ASN A 363 7.98 0.27 -5.35
N TYR A 364 8.56 -0.18 -6.46
CA TYR A 364 9.58 -1.23 -6.48
C TYR A 364 10.92 -0.69 -6.03
N THR A 365 11.35 -1.07 -4.83
CA THR A 365 12.53 -0.52 -4.16
C THR A 365 13.56 -1.59 -3.81
N TRP A 366 14.77 -1.15 -3.46
CA TRP A 366 15.77 -2.02 -2.85
C TRP A 366 15.44 -2.29 -1.37
N LYS A 367 15.75 -3.49 -0.88
CA LYS A 367 15.74 -3.78 0.56
C LYS A 367 16.80 -2.91 1.25
N LEU A 368 16.57 -2.57 2.52
CA LEU A 368 17.51 -1.78 3.32
C LEU A 368 18.90 -2.42 3.45
N THR A 369 19.01 -3.72 3.27
CA THR A 369 20.25 -4.51 3.43
C THR A 369 21.10 -4.61 2.17
N GLY A 370 20.81 -3.86 1.10
CA GLY A 370 21.65 -3.82 -0.09
C GLY A 370 20.93 -4.07 -1.41
N ALA A 371 21.65 -4.46 -2.46
CA ALA A 371 21.16 -4.62 -3.83
C ALA A 371 20.24 -5.84 -4.04
N ILE A 372 19.28 -6.04 -3.16
CA ILE A 372 18.23 -7.04 -3.27
C ILE A 372 16.90 -6.30 -3.39
N PRO A 373 16.12 -6.49 -4.45
CA PRO A 373 14.81 -5.86 -4.56
C PRO A 373 13.82 -6.43 -3.53
N ILE A 374 12.80 -5.64 -3.18
CA ILE A 374 11.70 -6.12 -2.34
C ILE A 374 10.87 -7.16 -3.10
N ASP A 375 10.22 -8.05 -2.36
CA ASP A 375 9.30 -9.05 -2.89
C ASP A 375 7.85 -8.53 -2.84
N LYS A 376 7.66 -7.32 -3.38
CA LYS A 376 6.37 -6.63 -3.52
C LYS A 376 6.47 -5.69 -4.71
N PHE A 377 5.35 -5.41 -5.37
CA PHE A 377 5.33 -4.53 -6.52
C PHE A 377 6.24 -4.99 -7.67
N ASN A 378 6.32 -6.29 -7.90
CA ASN A 378 7.28 -6.90 -8.81
C ASN A 378 6.66 -7.71 -9.95
N HIS A 379 5.37 -8.05 -9.91
CA HIS A 379 4.75 -8.95 -10.88
C HIS A 379 4.73 -8.42 -12.31
N GLY A 380 4.29 -7.18 -12.51
CA GLY A 380 4.32 -6.51 -13.82
C GLY A 380 5.76 -6.17 -14.25
N ILE A 381 6.62 -5.83 -13.30
CA ILE A 381 8.04 -5.59 -13.55
C ILE A 381 8.73 -6.89 -13.97
N ASP A 382 8.43 -8.02 -13.33
CA ASP A 382 8.99 -9.32 -13.70
C ASP A 382 8.49 -9.76 -15.09
N ALA A 383 7.19 -9.60 -15.36
CA ALA A 383 6.64 -9.82 -16.71
C ALA A 383 7.36 -8.94 -17.76
N SER A 384 7.52 -7.65 -17.48
CA SER A 384 8.26 -6.71 -18.34
C SER A 384 9.70 -7.17 -18.58
N ARG A 385 10.38 -7.56 -17.50
CA ARG A 385 11.76 -8.03 -17.53
C ARG A 385 11.92 -9.28 -18.38
N TYR A 386 10.98 -10.23 -18.33
CA TYR A 386 11.02 -11.43 -19.17
C TYR A 386 10.97 -11.07 -20.67
N ALA A 387 10.04 -10.18 -21.06
CA ALA A 387 9.92 -9.71 -22.44
C ALA A 387 11.20 -8.97 -22.89
N ILE A 388 11.63 -7.99 -22.12
CA ILE A 388 12.75 -7.11 -22.51
C ILE A 388 14.08 -7.85 -22.51
N GLN A 389 14.35 -8.72 -21.53
CA GLN A 389 15.55 -9.56 -21.56
C GLN A 389 15.61 -10.42 -22.81
N TYR A 390 14.50 -11.02 -23.21
CA TYR A 390 14.45 -11.83 -24.43
C TYR A 390 14.77 -10.98 -25.66
N LEU A 391 14.15 -9.80 -25.83
CA LEU A 391 14.40 -8.89 -26.94
C LEU A 391 15.86 -8.39 -27.03
N LEU A 392 16.48 -8.16 -25.86
CA LEU A 392 17.85 -7.67 -25.78
C LEU A 392 18.92 -8.77 -25.96
N THR A 393 18.62 -9.99 -25.48
CA THR A 393 19.60 -11.10 -25.52
C THR A 393 19.51 -11.93 -26.78
N ARG A 394 18.43 -11.80 -27.53
CA ARG A 394 18.33 -12.48 -28.84
C ARG A 394 19.26 -11.82 -29.83
N SER A 395 20.34 -12.50 -30.19
CA SER A 395 21.11 -12.16 -31.39
C SER A 395 20.20 -12.32 -32.59
N VAL A 396 20.03 -11.26 -33.39
CA VAL A 396 19.42 -11.35 -34.70
C VAL A 396 20.23 -12.36 -35.48
N PRO A 397 19.67 -13.44 -36.06
CA PRO A 397 20.43 -14.26 -36.98
C PRO A 397 20.86 -13.33 -38.12
N HIS A 398 22.16 -13.09 -38.27
CA HIS A 398 22.66 -12.47 -39.50
C HIS A 398 22.13 -13.29 -40.66
N GLY A 399 21.36 -12.62 -41.55
CA GLY A 399 20.80 -13.23 -42.69
C GLY A 399 21.89 -13.98 -43.46
N SER A 400 21.70 -15.26 -43.71
CA SER A 400 22.50 -16.02 -44.62
C SER A 400 22.31 -15.40 -46.01
N TYR A 401 23.30 -14.60 -46.43
CA TYR A 401 23.39 -14.18 -47.81
C TYR A 401 23.66 -15.43 -48.65
N PHE A 402 22.65 -15.94 -49.32
CA PHE A 402 22.87 -16.85 -50.44
C PHE A 402 23.42 -16.02 -51.59
N ILE A 403 24.72 -16.08 -51.82
CA ILE A 403 25.33 -15.67 -53.06
C ILE A 403 24.97 -16.77 -54.07
N LYS A 404 24.23 -16.40 -55.13
CA LYS A 404 24.04 -17.20 -56.31
C LYS A 404 25.27 -17.18 -57.19
#